data_cf7323671eecc27632a743ab57992e83
#
_entry.id   cf7323671eecc27632a743ab57992e83
#
_cell.length_a   1.000
_cell.length_b   1.000
_cell.length_c   1.000
_cell.angle_alpha   90.00
_cell.angle_beta   90.00
_cell.angle_gamma   90.00
#
_symmetry.space_group_name_H-M   'P 1'
#
loop_
_entity.id
_entity.type
_entity.pdbx_description
1 polymer ?
#
loop_
_entity_poly.entity_id
_entity_poly.type
_entity_poly.pdbx_seq_one_letter_code
_entity_poly.pdbx_strand_id
1 'polypeptide(L)'
;IIASLHNKTSYFKEVSEDKFKSIYEDIKSNISYLSNYYNTLYEIGFNEVYASPSNYIFMRNYFKINAALEYANSELDNWYSLVTNETKIRVCLIHNNLELNHLLNNKLISWDNYMIDTPVIDIVKLYKNEWKNINFSEILERYIYKFPLLDYEKKLLFILISMPPQIKKSNNEFEKCKVISEVMDYVFKTEELIRPYNTKQEEEK
;
A
#
# COMPACT_ATOMS: atom_id res chain seq x y z
N ILE A 1 3.91 -14.80 -13.87
CA ILE A 1 5.30 -15.11 -13.49
C ILE A 1 5.42 -15.05 -11.96
N ILE A 2 5.22 -13.91 -11.29
CA ILE A 2 5.41 -13.75 -9.84
C ILE A 2 4.55 -14.72 -9.02
N ALA A 3 3.25 -14.87 -9.31
CA ALA A 3 2.40 -15.82 -8.61
C ALA A 3 2.93 -17.26 -8.69
N SER A 4 3.51 -17.65 -9.84
CA SER A 4 4.11 -18.98 -10.01
C SER A 4 5.42 -19.12 -9.25
N LEU A 5 6.21 -18.06 -9.13
CA LEU A 5 7.42 -18.03 -8.32
C LEU A 5 7.05 -18.18 -6.83
N HIS A 6 6.14 -17.36 -6.33
CA HIS A 6 5.69 -17.40 -4.95
C HIS A 6 5.11 -18.77 -4.59
N ASN A 7 4.27 -19.34 -5.47
CA ASN A 7 3.69 -20.67 -5.24
C ASN A 7 4.75 -21.78 -5.12
N LYS A 8 5.81 -21.72 -5.94
CA LYS A 8 6.89 -22.73 -5.93
C LYS A 8 7.86 -22.59 -4.75
N THR A 9 7.98 -21.38 -4.20
CA THR A 9 9.00 -21.07 -3.18
C THR A 9 8.39 -20.82 -1.81
N SER A 10 7.06 -20.82 -1.70
CA SER A 10 6.37 -20.52 -0.43
C SER A 10 6.50 -21.66 0.57
N TYR A 11 6.71 -21.29 1.82
CA TYR A 11 6.67 -22.17 2.98
C TYR A 11 6.29 -21.39 4.24
N PHE A 12 5.87 -22.11 5.27
CA PHE A 12 5.60 -21.49 6.57
C PHE A 12 6.86 -21.52 7.43
N LYS A 13 7.26 -20.34 7.89
CA LYS A 13 8.38 -20.16 8.81
C LYS A 13 7.85 -19.87 10.20
N GLU A 14 8.39 -20.56 11.21
CA GLU A 14 8.10 -20.26 12.60
C GLU A 14 8.63 -18.88 12.98
N VAL A 15 7.84 -18.13 13.73
CA VAL A 15 8.18 -16.79 14.20
C VAL A 15 7.81 -16.64 15.67
N SER A 16 8.53 -15.76 16.37
CA SER A 16 8.16 -15.34 17.71
C SER A 16 6.96 -14.37 17.67
N GLU A 17 6.25 -14.25 18.78
CA GLU A 17 5.19 -13.26 18.96
C GLU A 17 5.65 -11.83 18.66
N ASP A 18 6.91 -11.52 18.99
CA ASP A 18 7.52 -10.21 18.72
C ASP A 18 7.59 -9.85 17.24
N LYS A 19 7.60 -10.84 16.33
CA LYS A 19 7.69 -10.58 14.89
C LYS A 19 6.46 -9.82 14.37
N PHE A 20 5.27 -10.29 14.70
CA PHE A 20 4.03 -9.63 14.28
C PHE A 20 3.86 -8.27 14.98
N LYS A 21 4.26 -8.19 16.26
CA LYS A 21 4.27 -6.94 17.00
C LYS A 21 5.20 -5.91 16.36
N SER A 22 6.41 -6.30 15.97
CA SER A 22 7.35 -5.40 15.26
C SER A 22 6.75 -4.89 13.95
N ILE A 23 6.14 -5.77 13.13
CA ILE A 23 5.48 -5.35 11.88
C ILE A 23 4.36 -4.35 12.16
N TYR A 24 3.53 -4.60 13.18
CA TYR A 24 2.47 -3.70 13.61
C TYR A 24 3.01 -2.33 14.01
N GLU A 25 4.03 -2.29 14.88
CA GLU A 25 4.65 -1.06 15.38
C GLU A 25 5.29 -0.25 14.25
N ASP A 26 5.97 -0.90 13.33
CA ASP A 26 6.60 -0.25 12.16
C ASP A 26 5.54 0.40 11.24
N ILE A 27 4.44 -0.31 10.95
CA ILE A 27 3.35 0.23 10.12
C ILE A 27 2.63 1.35 10.86
N LYS A 28 2.34 1.18 12.16
CA LYS A 28 1.69 2.19 13.01
C LYS A 28 2.50 3.49 13.07
N SER A 29 3.82 3.36 13.23
CA SER A 29 4.75 4.48 13.21
C SER A 29 4.71 5.21 11.87
N ASN A 30 4.69 4.47 10.75
CA ASN A 30 4.62 5.05 9.41
C ASN A 30 3.29 5.77 9.15
N ILE A 31 2.15 5.17 9.57
CA ILE A 31 0.83 5.83 9.49
C ILE A 31 0.84 7.14 10.30
N SER A 32 1.36 7.10 11.54
CA SER A 32 1.45 8.27 12.40
C SER A 32 2.33 9.37 11.79
N TYR A 33 3.45 8.98 11.21
CA TYR A 33 4.34 9.91 10.48
C TYR A 33 3.63 10.57 9.29
N LEU A 34 2.94 9.80 8.46
CA LEU A 34 2.18 10.33 7.32
C LEU A 34 1.04 11.24 7.76
N SER A 35 0.32 10.86 8.82
CA SER A 35 -0.75 11.68 9.40
C SER A 35 -0.22 13.03 9.86
N ASN A 36 0.86 13.05 10.64
CA ASN A 36 1.51 14.29 11.07
C ASN A 36 2.02 15.14 9.90
N TYR A 37 2.60 14.49 8.88
CA TYR A 37 3.06 15.17 7.67
C TYR A 37 1.92 15.89 6.95
N TYR A 38 0.81 15.20 6.69
CA TYR A 38 -0.33 15.77 6.00
C TYR A 38 -1.09 16.80 6.83
N ASN A 39 -1.20 16.59 8.15
CA ASN A 39 -1.76 17.58 9.08
C ASN A 39 -0.95 18.89 9.07
N THR A 40 0.38 18.78 9.09
CA THR A 40 1.26 19.97 9.01
C THR A 40 1.05 20.73 7.71
N LEU A 41 0.93 20.03 6.58
CA LEU A 41 0.63 20.69 5.29
C LEU A 41 -0.74 21.36 5.29
N TYR A 42 -1.74 20.72 5.92
CA TYR A 42 -3.08 21.28 6.06
C TYR A 42 -3.07 22.58 6.89
N GLU A 43 -2.39 22.59 8.04
CA GLU A 43 -2.27 23.77 8.91
C GLU A 43 -1.54 24.92 8.21
N ILE A 44 -0.48 24.63 7.46
CA ILE A 44 0.23 25.64 6.66
C ILE A 44 -0.73 26.27 5.64
N GLY A 45 -1.44 25.44 4.87
CA GLY A 45 -2.38 25.92 3.86
C GLY A 45 -3.57 26.70 4.45
N PHE A 46 -4.06 26.26 5.62
CA PHE A 46 -5.18 26.92 6.30
C PHE A 46 -4.84 28.34 6.82
N ASN A 47 -3.58 28.55 7.20
CA ASN A 47 -3.12 29.84 7.71
C ASN A 47 -2.68 30.82 6.60
N GLU A 48 -2.69 30.44 5.33
CA GLU A 48 -2.41 31.35 4.23
C GLU A 48 -3.57 32.32 3.98
N VAL A 49 -3.27 33.61 3.94
CA VAL A 49 -4.26 34.66 3.63
C VAL A 49 -4.78 34.55 2.20
N TYR A 50 -3.90 34.18 1.29
CA TYR A 50 -4.24 33.89 -0.12
C TYR A 50 -3.73 32.50 -0.48
N ALA A 51 -4.63 31.56 -0.60
CA ALA A 51 -4.28 30.19 -0.97
C ALA A 51 -3.72 30.15 -2.40
N SER A 52 -2.53 29.56 -2.53
CA SER A 52 -1.99 29.24 -3.85
C SER A 52 -2.85 28.16 -4.54
N PRO A 53 -2.81 28.04 -5.88
CA PRO A 53 -3.56 27.00 -6.58
C PRO A 53 -3.29 25.59 -6.04
N SER A 54 -2.04 25.26 -5.74
CA SER A 54 -1.68 23.95 -5.16
C SER A 54 -2.27 23.75 -3.77
N ASN A 55 -2.22 24.76 -2.90
CA ASN A 55 -2.85 24.69 -1.58
C ASN A 55 -4.36 24.54 -1.67
N TYR A 56 -5.02 25.25 -2.59
CA TYR A 56 -6.44 25.09 -2.81
C TYR A 56 -6.81 23.66 -3.20
N ILE A 57 -6.08 23.05 -4.15
CA ILE A 57 -6.30 21.65 -4.55
C ILE A 57 -6.10 20.72 -3.36
N PHE A 58 -5.03 20.90 -2.60
CA PHE A 58 -4.72 20.09 -1.43
C PHE A 58 -5.82 20.20 -0.35
N MET A 59 -6.13 21.40 0.08
CA MET A 59 -7.12 21.68 1.13
C MET A 59 -8.49 21.08 0.81
N ARG A 60 -8.93 21.23 -0.44
CA ARG A 60 -10.20 20.69 -0.91
C ARG A 60 -10.29 19.17 -0.79
N ASN A 61 -9.17 18.48 -0.92
CA ASN A 61 -9.11 17.01 -0.97
C ASN A 61 -8.49 16.38 0.28
N TYR A 62 -8.01 17.18 1.23
CA TYR A 62 -7.33 16.68 2.43
C TYR A 62 -8.12 15.62 3.20
N PHE A 63 -9.45 15.75 3.28
CA PHE A 63 -10.30 14.80 3.96
C PHE A 63 -10.20 13.38 3.39
N LYS A 64 -9.93 13.23 2.09
CA LYS A 64 -9.73 11.92 1.44
C LYS A 64 -8.42 11.27 1.85
N ILE A 65 -7.37 12.06 1.97
CA ILE A 65 -6.07 11.59 2.48
C ILE A 65 -6.22 11.13 3.92
N ASN A 66 -6.89 11.93 4.75
CA ASN A 66 -7.13 11.59 6.15
C ASN A 66 -7.97 10.32 6.28
N ALA A 67 -9.04 10.18 5.52
CA ALA A 67 -9.88 8.98 5.51
C ALA A 67 -9.09 7.71 5.10
N ALA A 68 -8.16 7.81 4.13
CA ALA A 68 -7.31 6.70 3.75
C ALA A 68 -6.34 6.29 4.88
N LEU A 69 -5.79 7.25 5.63
CA LEU A 69 -4.94 6.99 6.79
C LEU A 69 -5.71 6.42 7.98
N GLU A 70 -6.93 6.91 8.23
CA GLU A 70 -7.84 6.37 9.26
C GLU A 70 -8.24 4.93 8.93
N TYR A 71 -8.56 4.63 7.67
CA TYR A 71 -8.81 3.29 7.19
C TYR A 71 -7.59 2.37 7.45
N ALA A 72 -6.39 2.80 7.02
CA ALA A 72 -5.16 2.03 7.25
C ALA A 72 -4.93 1.76 8.73
N ASN A 73 -5.15 2.75 9.58
CA ASN A 73 -4.96 2.62 11.02
C ASN A 73 -5.97 1.65 11.67
N SER A 74 -7.26 1.76 11.33
CA SER A 74 -8.31 0.88 11.83
C SER A 74 -8.09 -0.57 11.37
N GLU A 75 -7.77 -0.75 10.07
CA GLU A 75 -7.52 -2.09 9.53
C GLU A 75 -6.22 -2.71 10.04
N LEU A 76 -5.24 -1.89 10.46
CA LEU A 76 -4.03 -2.39 11.11
C LEU A 76 -4.32 -3.01 12.48
N ASP A 77 -5.18 -2.39 13.27
CA ASP A 77 -5.61 -2.93 14.56
C ASP A 77 -6.38 -4.26 14.36
N ASN A 78 -7.25 -4.33 13.33
CA ASN A 78 -7.94 -5.56 12.93
C ASN A 78 -6.95 -6.64 12.44
N TRP A 79 -5.94 -6.25 11.66
CA TRP A 79 -4.91 -7.18 11.18
C TRP A 79 -4.11 -7.77 12.35
N TYR A 80 -3.72 -6.94 13.30
CA TYR A 80 -2.97 -7.39 14.47
C TYR A 80 -3.76 -8.41 15.29
N SER A 81 -5.07 -8.19 15.45
CA SER A 81 -5.97 -9.14 16.12
C SER A 81 -6.03 -10.51 15.42
N LEU A 82 -5.91 -10.55 14.09
CA LEU A 82 -5.88 -11.80 13.33
C LEU A 82 -4.58 -12.58 13.52
N VAL A 83 -3.45 -11.88 13.67
CA VAL A 83 -2.11 -12.52 13.68
C VAL A 83 -1.53 -12.71 15.08
N THR A 84 -2.16 -12.18 16.12
CA THR A 84 -1.65 -12.24 17.51
C THR A 84 -1.42 -13.68 18.01
N ASN A 85 -2.21 -14.65 17.55
CA ASN A 85 -2.08 -16.05 17.94
C ASN A 85 -1.34 -16.90 16.91
N GLU A 86 -0.87 -16.31 15.82
CA GLU A 86 -0.16 -17.04 14.78
C GLU A 86 1.30 -17.27 15.20
N THR A 87 1.74 -18.52 15.09
CA THR A 87 3.12 -18.93 15.39
C THR A 87 3.97 -19.09 14.12
N LYS A 88 3.34 -18.94 12.96
CA LYS A 88 3.97 -19.12 11.65
C LYS A 88 3.55 -18.01 10.70
N ILE A 89 4.51 -17.57 9.88
CA ILE A 89 4.26 -16.64 8.77
C ILE A 89 4.58 -17.33 7.44
N ARG A 90 3.72 -17.14 6.44
CA ARG A 90 4.03 -17.62 5.10
C ARG A 90 5.04 -16.68 4.44
N VAL A 91 6.15 -17.25 3.99
CA VAL A 91 7.21 -16.54 3.28
C VAL A 91 7.48 -17.22 1.94
N CYS A 92 8.03 -16.47 1.00
CA CYS A 92 8.47 -16.95 -0.30
C CYS A 92 9.67 -16.14 -0.79
N LEU A 93 10.28 -16.57 -1.88
CA LEU A 93 11.27 -15.76 -2.58
C LEU A 93 10.56 -14.59 -3.26
N ILE A 94 10.85 -13.37 -2.83
CA ILE A 94 10.33 -12.14 -3.41
C ILE A 94 11.41 -11.40 -4.20
N HIS A 95 10.98 -10.71 -5.26
CA HIS A 95 11.85 -9.87 -6.09
C HIS A 95 12.25 -8.59 -5.36
N ASN A 96 11.35 -8.08 -4.51
CA ASN A 96 11.54 -6.92 -3.65
C ASN A 96 11.85 -5.58 -4.37
N ASN A 97 11.73 -5.54 -5.70
CA ASN A 97 11.82 -4.33 -6.53
C ASN A 97 11.01 -4.53 -7.81
N LEU A 98 9.71 -4.83 -7.69
CA LEU A 98 8.88 -5.23 -8.81
C LEU A 98 8.37 -4.00 -9.57
N GLU A 99 8.75 -3.92 -10.85
CA GLU A 99 8.36 -2.88 -11.82
C GLU A 99 8.16 -3.51 -13.20
N LEU A 100 7.39 -2.87 -14.09
CA LEU A 100 7.19 -3.33 -15.45
C LEU A 100 8.51 -3.39 -16.25
N ASN A 101 9.41 -2.45 -16.00
CA ASN A 101 10.73 -2.39 -16.66
C ASN A 101 11.63 -3.59 -16.30
N HIS A 102 11.33 -4.30 -15.21
CA HIS A 102 12.04 -5.51 -14.82
C HIS A 102 11.46 -6.78 -15.46
N LEU A 103 10.45 -6.64 -16.32
CA LEU A 103 9.89 -7.75 -17.09
C LEU A 103 10.34 -7.67 -18.55
N LEU A 104 11.30 -8.49 -18.93
CA LEU A 104 11.82 -8.56 -20.30
C LEU A 104 11.57 -9.96 -20.88
N ASN A 105 10.88 -10.05 -22.03
CA ASN A 105 10.61 -11.32 -22.72
C ASN A 105 10.08 -12.43 -21.78
N ASN A 106 9.11 -12.10 -20.95
CA ASN A 106 8.55 -12.99 -19.92
C ASN A 106 9.58 -13.51 -18.90
N LYS A 107 10.66 -12.79 -18.66
CA LYS A 107 11.65 -13.07 -17.61
C LYS A 107 11.76 -11.86 -16.71
N LEU A 108 11.86 -12.11 -15.40
CA LEU A 108 12.19 -11.08 -14.42
C LEU A 108 13.71 -10.91 -14.38
N ILE A 109 14.14 -9.67 -14.42
CA ILE A 109 15.54 -9.22 -14.32
C ILE A 109 15.72 -8.35 -13.08
N SER A 110 16.94 -7.91 -12.79
CA SER A 110 17.25 -6.99 -11.66
C SER A 110 16.93 -7.59 -10.28
N TRP A 111 17.48 -8.76 -10.02
CA TRP A 111 17.31 -9.53 -8.78
C TRP A 111 18.21 -9.07 -7.62
N ASP A 112 18.84 -7.92 -7.71
CA ASP A 112 19.81 -7.43 -6.72
C ASP A 112 19.23 -7.29 -5.30
N ASN A 113 17.92 -7.07 -5.19
CA ASN A 113 17.20 -6.83 -3.95
C ASN A 113 16.36 -8.03 -3.47
N TYR A 114 16.53 -9.21 -4.09
CA TYR A 114 15.71 -10.37 -3.70
C TYR A 114 15.91 -10.75 -2.23
N MET A 115 14.86 -11.27 -1.64
CA MET A 115 14.90 -11.77 -0.27
C MET A 115 13.79 -12.80 -0.03
N ILE A 116 13.81 -13.40 1.15
CA ILE A 116 12.72 -14.28 1.60
C ILE A 116 11.86 -13.49 2.58
N ASP A 117 10.62 -13.19 2.16
CA ASP A 117 9.67 -12.44 2.97
C ASP A 117 8.22 -12.76 2.53
N THR A 118 7.24 -12.09 3.12
CA THR A 118 5.83 -12.24 2.75
C THR A 118 5.60 -11.85 1.27
N PRO A 119 4.78 -12.62 0.52
CA PRO A 119 4.46 -12.31 -0.88
C PRO A 119 3.81 -10.93 -1.06
N VAL A 120 3.23 -10.39 0.00
CA VAL A 120 2.54 -9.08 0.00
C VAL A 120 3.47 -7.95 -0.45
N ILE A 121 4.75 -8.01 -0.09
CA ILE A 121 5.72 -6.94 -0.40
C ILE A 121 5.88 -6.73 -1.91
N ASP A 122 5.97 -7.80 -2.70
CA ASP A 122 6.09 -7.69 -4.16
C ASP A 122 4.83 -7.07 -4.78
N ILE A 123 3.66 -7.44 -4.29
CA ILE A 123 2.38 -6.92 -4.79
C ILE A 123 2.24 -5.44 -4.45
N VAL A 124 2.60 -5.05 -3.22
CA VAL A 124 2.60 -3.64 -2.78
C VAL A 124 3.56 -2.80 -3.63
N LYS A 125 4.77 -3.30 -3.89
CA LYS A 125 5.77 -2.59 -4.71
C LYS A 125 5.30 -2.44 -6.14
N LEU A 126 4.77 -3.49 -6.75
CA LEU A 126 4.18 -3.41 -8.08
C LEU A 126 3.07 -2.36 -8.14
N TYR A 127 2.15 -2.35 -7.16
CA TYR A 127 1.10 -1.35 -7.11
C TYR A 127 1.67 0.06 -6.99
N LYS A 128 2.52 0.32 -6.00
CA LYS A 128 3.08 1.66 -5.75
C LYS A 128 3.88 2.21 -6.92
N ASN A 129 4.58 1.35 -7.66
CA ASN A 129 5.39 1.75 -8.81
C ASN A 129 4.56 1.94 -10.08
N GLU A 130 3.52 1.11 -10.29
CA GLU A 130 2.88 0.97 -11.60
C GLU A 130 1.37 1.28 -11.61
N TRP A 131 0.78 1.74 -10.52
CA TRP A 131 -0.67 1.96 -10.39
C TRP A 131 -1.31 2.81 -11.50
N LYS A 132 -0.52 3.68 -12.15
CA LYS A 132 -0.97 4.48 -13.30
C LYS A 132 -1.00 3.68 -14.60
N ASN A 133 -0.13 2.70 -14.73
CA ASN A 133 0.22 2.06 -16.00
C ASN A 133 -0.49 0.71 -16.20
N ILE A 134 -1.09 0.15 -15.15
CA ILE A 134 -1.68 -1.19 -15.16
C ILE A 134 -3.12 -1.19 -14.65
N ASN A 135 -3.92 -2.14 -15.14
CA ASN A 135 -5.16 -2.52 -14.49
C ASN A 135 -4.85 -3.47 -13.32
N PHE A 136 -4.60 -2.88 -12.16
CA PHE A 136 -4.15 -3.64 -10.99
C PHE A 136 -5.22 -4.60 -10.47
N SER A 137 -6.51 -4.27 -10.56
CA SER A 137 -7.60 -5.17 -10.15
C SER A 137 -7.52 -6.50 -10.89
N GLU A 138 -7.40 -6.47 -12.22
CA GLU A 138 -7.26 -7.66 -13.04
C GLU A 138 -6.00 -8.46 -12.72
N ILE A 139 -4.87 -7.77 -12.49
CA ILE A 139 -3.60 -8.42 -12.11
C ILE A 139 -3.72 -9.09 -10.76
N LEU A 140 -4.33 -8.43 -9.78
CA LEU A 140 -4.54 -8.96 -8.43
C LEU A 140 -5.46 -10.19 -8.46
N GLU A 141 -6.56 -10.15 -9.21
CA GLU A 141 -7.46 -11.30 -9.38
C GLU A 141 -6.73 -12.51 -9.99
N ARG A 142 -5.97 -12.28 -11.07
CA ARG A 142 -5.15 -13.33 -11.70
C ARG A 142 -4.06 -13.86 -10.78
N TYR A 143 -3.49 -12.99 -9.95
CA TYR A 143 -2.50 -13.38 -8.95
C TYR A 143 -3.14 -14.28 -7.88
N ILE A 144 -4.24 -13.85 -7.27
CA ILE A 144 -4.97 -14.59 -6.23
C ILE A 144 -5.48 -15.94 -6.75
N TYR A 145 -5.94 -15.99 -8.01
CA TYR A 145 -6.35 -17.25 -8.63
C TYR A 145 -5.21 -18.28 -8.68
N LYS A 146 -3.97 -17.86 -8.93
CA LYS A 146 -2.79 -18.75 -9.02
C LYS A 146 -2.11 -18.99 -7.68
N PHE A 147 -2.16 -18.03 -6.80
CA PHE A 147 -1.56 -18.06 -5.47
C PHE A 147 -2.49 -17.35 -4.49
N PRO A 148 -3.44 -18.07 -3.88
CA PRO A 148 -4.39 -17.51 -2.95
C PRO A 148 -3.69 -16.85 -1.77
N LEU A 149 -4.01 -15.58 -1.51
CA LEU A 149 -3.55 -14.87 -0.32
C LEU A 149 -4.37 -15.31 0.89
N LEU A 150 -3.71 -15.47 2.02
CA LEU A 150 -4.34 -15.67 3.32
C LEU A 150 -5.07 -14.38 3.76
N ASP A 151 -6.04 -14.50 4.64
CA ASP A 151 -6.86 -13.33 5.03
C ASP A 151 -6.03 -12.21 5.67
N TYR A 152 -5.08 -12.56 6.53
CA TYR A 152 -4.15 -11.58 7.09
C TYR A 152 -3.20 -10.98 6.03
N GLU A 153 -2.85 -11.71 4.96
CA GLU A 153 -2.03 -11.19 3.86
C GLU A 153 -2.82 -10.23 2.98
N LYS A 154 -4.09 -10.53 2.69
CA LYS A 154 -4.98 -9.61 1.96
C LYS A 154 -5.17 -8.32 2.73
N LYS A 155 -5.44 -8.44 4.04
CA LYS A 155 -5.63 -7.28 4.90
C LYS A 155 -4.36 -6.44 4.96
N LEU A 156 -3.19 -7.05 5.15
CA LEU A 156 -1.91 -6.36 5.12
C LEU A 156 -1.64 -5.65 3.79
N LEU A 157 -1.95 -6.30 2.66
CA LEU A 157 -1.84 -5.69 1.33
C LEU A 157 -2.65 -4.39 1.27
N PHE A 158 -3.93 -4.43 1.65
CA PHE A 158 -4.82 -3.26 1.56
C PHE A 158 -4.41 -2.13 2.51
N ILE A 159 -3.92 -2.46 3.71
CA ILE A 159 -3.33 -1.48 4.63
C ILE A 159 -2.15 -0.77 3.96
N LEU A 160 -1.20 -1.52 3.42
CA LEU A 160 0.04 -0.97 2.87
C LEU A 160 -0.17 -0.14 1.59
N ILE A 161 -1.13 -0.50 0.74
CA ILE A 161 -1.45 0.29 -0.46
C ILE A 161 -2.35 1.49 -0.17
N SER A 162 -3.16 1.47 0.89
CA SER A 162 -4.01 2.62 1.24
C SER A 162 -3.24 3.79 1.84
N MET A 163 -2.01 3.57 2.32
CA MET A 163 -1.16 4.66 2.78
C MET A 163 -0.70 5.53 1.60
N PRO A 164 -1.14 6.81 1.51
CA PRO A 164 -0.78 7.68 0.40
C PRO A 164 0.72 7.99 0.37
N PRO A 165 1.31 8.11 -0.84
CA PRO A 165 2.70 8.54 -0.96
C PRO A 165 2.85 10.00 -0.55
N GLN A 166 4.01 10.38 -0.03
CA GLN A 166 4.31 11.79 0.26
C GLN A 166 4.31 12.65 -1.01
N ILE A 167 3.85 13.88 -0.87
CA ILE A 167 3.91 14.89 -1.93
C ILE A 167 5.37 15.24 -2.19
N LYS A 168 5.85 15.01 -3.41
CA LYS A 168 7.21 15.38 -3.81
C LYS A 168 7.37 16.90 -3.79
N LYS A 169 8.46 17.36 -3.20
CA LYS A 169 8.78 18.80 -3.16
C LYS A 169 9.03 19.34 -4.59
N SER A 170 8.44 20.49 -4.89
CA SER A 170 8.71 21.26 -6.11
C SER A 170 8.71 22.75 -5.80
N ASN A 171 9.50 23.52 -6.55
CA ASN A 171 9.52 24.99 -6.45
C ASN A 171 8.59 25.65 -7.48
N ASN A 172 8.09 24.91 -8.44
CA ASN A 172 7.20 25.38 -9.48
C ASN A 172 5.75 25.08 -9.10
N GLU A 173 4.89 26.09 -9.10
CA GLU A 173 3.50 25.97 -8.68
C GLU A 173 2.70 25.00 -9.57
N PHE A 174 2.93 24.99 -10.87
CA PHE A 174 2.30 24.03 -11.79
C PHE A 174 2.68 22.57 -11.45
N GLU A 175 3.96 22.33 -11.19
CA GLU A 175 4.43 20.98 -10.78
C GLU A 175 3.88 20.58 -9.40
N LYS A 176 3.72 21.53 -8.46
CA LYS A 176 3.06 21.26 -7.17
C LYS A 176 1.62 20.81 -7.38
N CYS A 177 0.85 21.53 -8.21
CA CYS A 177 -0.52 21.14 -8.54
C CYS A 177 -0.58 19.72 -9.13
N LYS A 178 0.34 19.41 -10.06
CA LYS A 178 0.43 18.11 -10.69
C LYS A 178 0.72 16.99 -9.69
N VAL A 179 1.74 17.16 -8.84
CA VAL A 179 2.11 16.14 -7.83
C VAL A 179 0.99 15.92 -6.81
N ILE A 180 0.30 16.99 -6.38
CA ILE A 180 -0.84 16.87 -5.47
C ILE A 180 -1.98 16.10 -6.16
N SER A 181 -2.29 16.45 -7.42
CA SER A 181 -3.32 15.71 -8.19
C SER A 181 -2.96 14.24 -8.34
N GLU A 182 -1.68 13.92 -8.58
CA GLU A 182 -1.22 12.53 -8.64
C GLU A 182 -1.43 11.75 -7.33
N VAL A 183 -1.19 12.40 -6.19
CA VAL A 183 -1.47 11.78 -4.87
C VAL A 183 -2.98 11.56 -4.70
N MET A 184 -3.80 12.51 -5.13
CA MET A 184 -5.27 12.35 -5.07
C MET A 184 -5.75 11.21 -5.97
N ASP A 185 -5.24 11.12 -7.20
CA ASP A 185 -5.57 10.03 -8.12
C ASP A 185 -5.16 8.67 -7.54
N TYR A 186 -4.01 8.60 -6.87
CA TYR A 186 -3.58 7.41 -6.15
C TYR A 186 -4.60 7.01 -5.07
N VAL A 187 -5.02 7.95 -4.22
CA VAL A 187 -5.97 7.70 -3.14
C VAL A 187 -7.32 7.23 -3.70
N PHE A 188 -7.84 7.90 -4.73
CA PHE A 188 -9.11 7.52 -5.36
C PHE A 188 -9.07 6.14 -6.00
N LYS A 189 -8.02 5.83 -6.77
CA LYS A 189 -7.86 4.51 -7.40
C LYS A 189 -7.69 3.40 -6.36
N THR A 190 -6.99 3.69 -5.26
CA THR A 190 -6.84 2.72 -4.18
C THR A 190 -8.15 2.47 -3.44
N GLU A 191 -8.93 3.51 -3.16
CA GLU A 191 -10.27 3.38 -2.58
C GLU A 191 -11.19 2.54 -3.48
N GLU A 192 -11.19 2.81 -4.78
CA GLU A 192 -11.97 2.05 -5.77
C GLU A 192 -11.55 0.57 -5.82
N LEU A 193 -10.25 0.29 -5.77
CA LEU A 193 -9.71 -1.07 -5.74
C LEU A 193 -10.15 -1.84 -4.49
N ILE A 194 -10.14 -1.22 -3.32
CA ILE A 194 -10.40 -1.87 -2.02
C ILE A 194 -11.90 -2.06 -1.78
N ARG A 195 -12.74 -1.15 -2.26
CA ARG A 195 -14.19 -1.13 -1.99
C ARG A 195 -14.89 -2.47 -2.16
N PRO A 196 -14.71 -3.23 -3.27
CA PRO A 196 -15.38 -4.53 -3.47
C PRO A 196 -15.00 -5.59 -2.42
N TYR A 197 -13.83 -5.48 -1.82
CA TYR A 197 -13.35 -6.43 -0.81
C TYR A 197 -13.91 -6.11 0.58
N ASN A 198 -14.15 -4.83 0.88
CA ASN A 198 -14.76 -4.43 2.15
C ASN A 198 -16.25 -4.78 2.17
N THR A 199 -16.99 -4.58 1.08
CA THR A 199 -18.43 -4.88 0.99
C THR A 199 -18.70 -6.38 1.19
N LYS A 200 -17.86 -7.26 0.67
CA LYS A 200 -18.01 -8.72 0.86
C LYS A 200 -17.80 -9.17 2.31
N GLN A 201 -16.96 -8.49 3.07
CA GLN A 201 -16.75 -8.80 4.50
C GLN A 201 -17.93 -8.35 5.38
N GLU A 202 -18.74 -7.38 4.94
CA GLU A 202 -19.95 -6.93 5.65
C GLU A 202 -21.14 -7.86 5.37
N GLU A 203 -21.20 -8.50 4.21
CA GLU A 203 -22.26 -9.45 3.84
C GLU A 203 -22.06 -10.85 4.47
N GLU A 204 -20.84 -11.21 4.88
CA GLU A 204 -20.49 -12.49 5.51
C GLU A 204 -20.58 -12.46 7.05
N LYS A 205 -20.92 -11.32 7.65
CA LYS A 205 -21.14 -11.15 9.11
C LYS A 205 -22.61 -11.13 9.45
#